data_7d88d95245c958382b5145e068ff0050
#
_entry.id   7d88d95245c958382b5145e068ff0050
#
_cell.length_a   1.000
_cell.length_b   1.000
_cell.length_c   1.000
_cell.angle_alpha   90.00
_cell.angle_beta   90.00
_cell.angle_gamma   90.00
#
_symmetry.space_group_name_H-M   'P 1'
#
loop_
_entity.id
_entity.type
_entity.pdbx_description
1 polymer ?
#
loop_
_entity_poly.entity_id
_entity_poly.type
_entity_poly.pdbx_seq_one_letter_code
_entity_poly.pdbx_strand_id
1 'polypeptide(L)'
;MNIGLPIVAKDPTAQFELHNVIPLKIGNLDLSFTNSALMMVVTLACVVLWFLLSSKRQLIPGRAQSVLELSYEFIADMLKSSTGKEGMRFFPLVFSIFVFILFANMLGMIPFFFTTTSHIIVTFALAMIVMLTVIGYGIWKNGLSFLKVFWPSGIPGYIIWFVAILEVISFFSRPISLSVRLWANMFAGHILLKLFAGFAISMFAAGGLIAFGSVIPFTLTLALMPLEFLVAFVQAYVFALLTCVYLSDAVHPGHH
;
A
#
# COMPACT_ATOMS: atom_id res chain seq x y z
N MET A 1 -38.75 -19.15 -20.81
CA MET A 1 -38.27 -19.77 -19.60
C MET A 1 -36.95 -19.07 -19.24
N ASN A 2 -37.05 -17.94 -18.51
CA ASN A 2 -35.89 -17.15 -18.10
C ASN A 2 -35.20 -17.94 -16.97
N ILE A 3 -34.18 -18.68 -17.29
CA ILE A 3 -33.25 -19.22 -16.29
C ILE A 3 -32.45 -18.00 -15.83
N GLY A 4 -32.91 -17.43 -14.72
CA GLY A 4 -32.16 -16.35 -14.06
C GLY A 4 -30.73 -16.83 -13.78
N LEU A 5 -29.78 -16.22 -14.48
CA LEU A 5 -28.37 -16.29 -14.19
C LEU A 5 -28.07 -15.23 -13.10
N PRO A 6 -28.16 -15.55 -11.79
CA PRO A 6 -28.06 -14.52 -10.76
C PRO A 6 -26.64 -14.22 -10.31
N ILE A 7 -25.60 -14.80 -10.94
CA ILE A 7 -24.25 -14.73 -10.37
C ILE A 7 -23.21 -14.11 -11.35
N VAL A 8 -23.49 -14.04 -12.65
CA VAL A 8 -22.48 -13.73 -13.66
C VAL A 8 -22.42 -12.26 -14.07
N ALA A 9 -23.35 -11.45 -13.64
CA ALA A 9 -23.43 -10.01 -14.01
C ALA A 9 -23.35 -9.04 -12.83
N LYS A 10 -22.77 -9.43 -11.70
CA LYS A 10 -22.37 -8.41 -10.72
C LYS A 10 -21.07 -7.79 -11.22
N ASP A 11 -21.18 -6.50 -11.48
CA ASP A 11 -20.09 -5.62 -11.86
C ASP A 11 -18.85 -5.94 -11.00
N PRO A 12 -17.70 -6.32 -11.58
CA PRO A 12 -16.49 -6.67 -10.80
C PRO A 12 -16.04 -5.51 -9.91
N THR A 13 -16.52 -4.29 -10.19
CA THR A 13 -16.23 -3.08 -9.41
C THR A 13 -17.15 -2.90 -8.21
N ALA A 14 -18.29 -3.56 -8.12
CA ALA A 14 -19.28 -3.40 -7.05
C ALA A 14 -18.72 -3.65 -5.63
N GLN A 15 -17.65 -4.43 -5.50
CA GLN A 15 -16.97 -4.64 -4.21
C GLN A 15 -16.24 -3.40 -3.68
N PHE A 16 -15.95 -2.43 -4.55
CA PHE A 16 -15.24 -1.20 -4.18
C PHE A 16 -16.20 -0.05 -3.90
N GLU A 17 -17.52 -0.28 -3.98
CA GLU A 17 -18.50 0.75 -3.64
C GLU A 17 -18.45 1.05 -2.14
N LEU A 18 -18.46 2.35 -1.83
CA LEU A 18 -18.50 2.84 -0.47
C LEU A 18 -19.94 2.80 0.04
N HIS A 19 -20.16 2.00 1.06
CA HIS A 19 -21.44 1.96 1.77
C HIS A 19 -21.29 2.65 3.13
N ASN A 20 -22.28 3.49 3.47
CA ASN A 20 -22.33 4.12 4.78
C ASN A 20 -22.82 3.08 5.81
N VAL A 21 -21.94 2.73 6.76
CA VAL A 21 -22.29 1.84 7.88
C VAL A 21 -23.04 2.62 8.96
N ILE A 22 -22.57 3.82 9.28
CA ILE A 22 -23.22 4.75 10.21
C ILE A 22 -23.32 6.11 9.53
N PRO A 23 -24.51 6.56 9.14
CA PRO A 23 -24.69 7.87 8.53
C PRO A 23 -24.54 8.98 9.59
N LEU A 24 -23.51 9.79 9.48
CA LEU A 24 -23.22 10.94 10.32
C LEU A 24 -23.08 12.17 9.42
N LYS A 25 -24.13 13.01 9.39
CA LYS A 25 -24.11 14.27 8.66
C LYS A 25 -24.11 15.44 9.66
N ILE A 26 -23.08 16.27 9.59
CA ILE A 26 -22.97 17.50 10.39
C ILE A 26 -23.02 18.69 9.43
N GLY A 27 -24.21 19.26 9.26
CA GLY A 27 -24.43 20.35 8.30
C GLY A 27 -24.17 19.90 6.85
N ASN A 28 -23.29 20.60 6.15
CA ASN A 28 -22.91 20.29 4.77
C ASN A 28 -21.76 19.27 4.65
N LEU A 29 -21.19 18.82 5.78
CA LEU A 29 -20.10 17.82 5.81
C LEU A 29 -20.69 16.44 6.06
N ASP A 30 -20.41 15.51 5.13
CA ASP A 30 -20.73 14.10 5.29
C ASP A 30 -19.56 13.40 5.96
N LEU A 31 -19.69 13.12 7.26
CA LEU A 31 -18.71 12.41 8.10
C LEU A 31 -19.17 10.97 8.34
N SER A 32 -19.96 10.41 7.43
CA SER A 32 -20.48 9.05 7.56
C SER A 32 -19.36 8.03 7.69
N PHE A 33 -19.50 7.14 8.66
CA PHE A 33 -18.57 6.04 8.85
C PHE A 33 -18.83 4.97 7.78
N THR A 34 -17.88 4.84 6.85
CA THR A 34 -17.98 3.94 5.69
C THR A 34 -17.40 2.56 5.97
N ASN A 35 -17.71 1.58 5.10
CA ASN A 35 -17.08 0.25 5.11
C ASN A 35 -15.56 0.32 5.00
N SER A 36 -15.01 1.29 4.26
CA SER A 36 -13.56 1.53 4.18
C SER A 36 -12.98 1.95 5.53
N ALA A 37 -13.64 2.88 6.24
CA ALA A 37 -13.23 3.32 7.58
C ALA A 37 -13.29 2.16 8.59
N LEU A 38 -14.35 1.34 8.53
CA LEU A 38 -14.47 0.14 9.35
C LEU A 38 -13.29 -0.80 9.16
N MET A 39 -12.94 -1.10 7.90
CA MET A 39 -11.83 -2.00 7.60
C MET A 39 -10.46 -1.43 7.98
N MET A 40 -10.27 -0.12 7.92
CA MET A 40 -9.05 0.52 8.47
C MET A 40 -8.93 0.29 9.98
N VAL A 41 -10.04 0.43 10.73
CA VAL A 41 -10.07 0.15 12.17
C VAL A 41 -9.80 -1.33 12.44
N VAL A 42 -10.41 -2.24 11.69
CA VAL A 42 -10.17 -3.68 11.79
C VAL A 42 -8.69 -4.01 11.52
N THR A 43 -8.11 -3.41 10.48
CA THR A 43 -6.68 -3.59 10.16
C THR A 43 -5.81 -3.14 11.32
N LEU A 44 -6.08 -1.96 11.87
CA LEU A 44 -5.35 -1.45 13.02
C LEU A 44 -5.51 -2.34 14.25
N ALA A 45 -6.72 -2.83 14.53
CA ALA A 45 -6.99 -3.77 15.62
C ALA A 45 -6.22 -5.09 15.43
N CYS A 46 -6.17 -5.63 14.22
CA CYS A 46 -5.39 -6.83 13.90
C CYS A 46 -3.88 -6.61 14.11
N VAL A 47 -3.35 -5.46 13.70
CA VAL A 47 -1.94 -5.08 13.95
C VAL A 47 -1.66 -5.01 15.43
N VAL A 48 -2.48 -4.29 16.21
CA VAL A 48 -2.31 -4.17 17.67
C VAL A 48 -2.40 -5.53 18.34
N LEU A 49 -3.37 -6.35 17.95
CA LEU A 49 -3.54 -7.70 18.50
C LEU A 49 -2.32 -8.58 18.19
N TRP A 50 -1.81 -8.52 16.95
CA TRP A 50 -0.59 -9.23 16.57
C TRP A 50 0.60 -8.83 17.44
N PHE A 51 0.81 -7.53 17.67
CA PHE A 51 1.85 -7.03 18.58
C PHE A 51 1.67 -7.55 20.00
N LEU A 52 0.47 -7.45 20.56
CA LEU A 52 0.20 -7.89 21.93
C LEU A 52 0.43 -9.40 22.10
N LEU A 53 0.03 -10.22 21.12
CA LEU A 53 0.23 -11.66 21.15
C LEU A 53 1.69 -12.07 20.94
N SER A 54 2.45 -11.29 20.16
CA SER A 54 3.84 -11.59 19.81
C SER A 54 4.85 -11.04 20.83
N SER A 55 4.47 -10.06 21.67
CA SER A 55 5.37 -9.36 22.60
C SER A 55 5.61 -10.12 23.93
N LYS A 56 5.76 -11.44 23.89
CA LYS A 56 5.89 -12.27 25.11
C LYS A 56 7.28 -12.25 25.78
N ARG A 57 8.25 -11.47 25.34
CA ARG A 57 9.60 -11.30 25.91
C ARG A 57 10.26 -12.59 26.41
N GLN A 58 10.13 -13.68 25.67
CA GLN A 58 10.76 -14.96 26.03
C GLN A 58 12.18 -15.01 25.48
N LEU A 59 13.13 -15.57 26.25
CA LEU A 59 14.53 -15.75 25.82
C LEU A 59 14.63 -16.68 24.59
N ILE A 60 13.75 -17.66 24.48
CA ILE A 60 13.61 -18.52 23.31
C ILE A 60 12.33 -18.05 22.59
N PRO A 61 12.44 -17.33 21.46
CA PRO A 61 11.28 -16.76 20.80
C PRO A 61 10.38 -17.84 20.23
N GLY A 62 9.07 -17.75 20.52
CA GLY A 62 8.06 -18.52 19.83
C GLY A 62 7.85 -18.05 18.40
N ARG A 63 7.16 -18.83 17.54
CA ARG A 63 6.96 -18.53 16.11
C ARG A 63 6.42 -17.11 15.85
N ALA A 64 5.44 -16.66 16.62
CA ALA A 64 4.87 -15.31 16.46
C ALA A 64 5.87 -14.22 16.85
N GLN A 65 6.63 -14.40 17.92
CA GLN A 65 7.68 -13.48 18.35
C GLN A 65 8.81 -13.42 17.32
N SER A 66 9.23 -14.59 16.75
CA SER A 66 10.27 -14.63 15.70
C SER A 66 9.87 -13.86 14.45
N VAL A 67 8.60 -13.93 14.01
CA VAL A 67 8.11 -13.16 12.85
C VAL A 67 8.14 -11.66 13.14
N LEU A 68 7.79 -11.24 14.36
CA LEU A 68 7.84 -9.85 14.77
C LEU A 68 9.30 -9.33 14.80
N GLU A 69 10.23 -10.10 15.38
CA GLU A 69 11.65 -9.77 15.47
C GLU A 69 12.29 -9.68 14.07
N LEU A 70 12.02 -10.65 13.19
CA LEU A 70 12.45 -10.63 11.79
C LEU A 70 11.92 -9.40 11.05
N SER A 71 10.65 -9.04 11.25
CA SER A 71 10.06 -7.85 10.63
C SER A 71 10.71 -6.57 11.15
N TYR A 72 11.03 -6.54 12.43
CA TYR A 72 11.74 -5.42 13.07
C TYR A 72 13.15 -5.26 12.49
N GLU A 73 13.94 -6.33 12.49
CA GLU A 73 15.31 -6.33 11.96
C GLU A 73 15.34 -5.94 10.49
N PHE A 74 14.42 -6.52 9.69
CA PHE A 74 14.31 -6.23 8.27
C PHE A 74 14.10 -4.73 7.98
N ILE A 75 13.18 -4.07 8.68
CA ILE A 75 12.95 -2.63 8.49
C ILE A 75 14.06 -1.79 9.11
N ALA A 76 14.63 -2.23 10.24
CA ALA A 76 15.75 -1.53 10.88
C ALA A 76 16.99 -1.52 9.97
N ASP A 77 17.31 -2.64 9.34
CA ASP A 77 18.45 -2.76 8.44
C ASP A 77 18.21 -1.98 7.14
N MET A 78 16.99 -2.01 6.60
CA MET A 78 16.60 -1.18 5.45
C MET A 78 16.80 0.31 5.75
N LEU A 79 16.35 0.76 6.91
CA LEU A 79 16.46 2.16 7.31
C LEU A 79 17.91 2.56 7.58
N LYS A 80 18.71 1.70 8.25
CA LYS A 80 20.12 1.93 8.48
C LYS A 80 20.93 2.01 7.19
N SER A 81 20.63 1.14 6.22
CA SER A 81 21.33 1.12 4.93
C SER A 81 21.02 2.34 4.07
N SER A 82 19.78 2.86 4.15
CA SER A 82 19.36 4.01 3.34
C SER A 82 19.68 5.35 3.96
N THR A 83 19.52 5.50 5.29
CA THR A 83 19.53 6.80 5.98
C THR A 83 20.62 6.90 7.06
N GLY A 84 21.35 5.79 7.33
CA GLY A 84 22.34 5.71 8.38
C GLY A 84 21.75 5.74 9.80
N LYS A 85 22.59 6.01 10.80
CA LYS A 85 22.18 6.00 12.21
C LYS A 85 21.14 7.08 12.56
N GLU A 86 21.19 8.22 11.88
CA GLU A 86 20.24 9.32 12.13
C GLU A 86 18.81 8.97 11.70
N GLY A 87 18.65 8.14 10.68
CA GLY A 87 17.35 7.69 10.19
C GLY A 87 16.58 6.82 11.16
N MET A 88 17.24 6.20 12.14
CA MET A 88 16.58 5.35 13.14
C MET A 88 15.50 6.07 13.96
N ARG A 89 15.50 7.40 13.99
CA ARG A 89 14.41 8.19 14.60
C ARG A 89 13.07 7.97 13.90
N PHE A 90 13.10 7.65 12.61
CA PHE A 90 11.91 7.41 11.76
C PHE A 90 11.47 5.94 11.76
N PHE A 91 12.19 5.08 12.48
CA PHE A 91 11.85 3.65 12.56
C PHE A 91 10.38 3.42 12.94
N PRO A 92 9.81 4.08 13.98
CA PRO A 92 8.41 3.86 14.34
C PRO A 92 7.44 4.20 13.19
N LEU A 93 7.71 5.27 12.43
CA LEU A 93 6.89 5.67 11.30
C LEU A 93 6.96 4.64 10.17
N VAL A 94 8.19 4.30 9.72
CA VAL A 94 8.40 3.39 8.60
C VAL A 94 7.86 2.00 8.91
N PHE A 95 8.12 1.51 10.14
CA PHE A 95 7.63 0.22 10.59
C PHE A 95 6.10 0.17 10.69
N SER A 96 5.48 1.22 11.25
CA SER A 96 4.02 1.29 11.34
C SER A 96 3.36 1.31 9.97
N ILE A 97 3.90 2.08 9.01
CA ILE A 97 3.39 2.13 7.64
C ILE A 97 3.56 0.78 6.95
N PHE A 98 4.73 0.15 7.08
CA PHE A 98 4.98 -1.17 6.50
C PHE A 98 3.97 -2.21 7.01
N VAL A 99 3.83 -2.33 8.33
CA VAL A 99 2.92 -3.31 8.94
C VAL A 99 1.47 -2.99 8.60
N PHE A 100 1.07 -1.72 8.62
CA PHE A 100 -0.30 -1.33 8.27
C PHE A 100 -0.63 -1.69 6.83
N ILE A 101 0.24 -1.36 5.86
CA ILE A 101 0.02 -1.69 4.45
C ILE A 101 0.02 -3.21 4.24
N LEU A 102 0.95 -3.93 4.88
CA LEU A 102 1.01 -5.38 4.78
C LEU A 102 -0.29 -6.03 5.26
N PHE A 103 -0.78 -5.65 6.45
CA PHE A 103 -2.03 -6.18 6.99
C PHE A 103 -3.24 -5.74 6.18
N ALA A 104 -3.29 -4.48 5.73
CA ALA A 104 -4.38 -3.98 4.89
C ALA A 104 -4.49 -4.74 3.57
N ASN A 105 -3.35 -5.01 2.93
CA ASN A 105 -3.31 -5.79 1.70
C ASN A 105 -3.68 -7.26 1.95
N MET A 106 -3.12 -7.89 2.98
CA MET A 106 -3.42 -9.29 3.33
C MET A 106 -4.88 -9.51 3.71
N LEU A 107 -5.45 -8.62 4.53
CA LEU A 107 -6.86 -8.69 4.90
C LEU A 107 -7.78 -8.44 3.69
N GLY A 108 -7.38 -7.52 2.80
CA GLY A 108 -8.12 -7.27 1.57
C GLY A 108 -8.22 -8.47 0.64
N MET A 109 -7.27 -9.41 0.70
CA MET A 109 -7.30 -10.63 -0.10
C MET A 109 -8.28 -11.68 0.41
N ILE A 110 -8.77 -11.56 1.64
CA ILE A 110 -9.78 -12.47 2.19
C ILE A 110 -11.11 -12.21 1.46
N PRO A 111 -11.75 -13.24 0.87
CA PRO A 111 -13.04 -13.09 0.24
C PRO A 111 -14.06 -12.43 1.20
N PHE A 112 -14.87 -11.52 0.67
CA PHE A 112 -15.89 -10.73 1.37
C PHE A 112 -15.37 -9.57 2.23
N PHE A 113 -14.06 -9.45 2.46
CA PHE A 113 -13.50 -8.25 3.08
C PHE A 113 -13.32 -7.13 2.07
N PHE A 114 -13.48 -5.90 2.56
CA PHE A 114 -13.28 -4.71 1.75
C PHE A 114 -11.80 -4.33 1.74
N THR A 115 -11.22 -4.16 0.54
CA THR A 115 -9.81 -3.80 0.38
C THR A 115 -9.63 -2.29 0.52
N THR A 116 -9.14 -1.83 1.65
CA THR A 116 -8.95 -0.39 1.92
C THR A 116 -7.94 0.26 0.98
N THR A 117 -6.88 -0.44 0.63
CA THR A 117 -5.81 0.03 -0.28
C THR A 117 -6.23 0.08 -1.75
N SER A 118 -7.41 -0.44 -2.11
CA SER A 118 -8.01 -0.25 -3.44
C SER A 118 -8.63 1.14 -3.65
N HIS A 119 -8.67 1.97 -2.61
CA HIS A 119 -9.10 3.37 -2.72
C HIS A 119 -7.91 4.31 -2.78
N ILE A 120 -7.81 5.05 -3.87
CA ILE A 120 -6.71 5.99 -4.11
C ILE A 120 -6.57 7.06 -3.01
N ILE A 121 -7.68 7.45 -2.39
CA ILE A 121 -7.69 8.44 -1.31
C ILE A 121 -6.93 7.94 -0.07
N VAL A 122 -7.05 6.65 0.28
CA VAL A 122 -6.36 6.04 1.42
C VAL A 122 -4.87 5.93 1.13
N THR A 123 -4.51 5.42 -0.05
CA THR A 123 -3.11 5.27 -0.44
C THR A 123 -2.42 6.62 -0.61
N PHE A 124 -3.14 7.63 -1.10
CA PHE A 124 -2.65 8.99 -1.21
C PHE A 124 -2.46 9.64 0.17
N ALA A 125 -3.37 9.42 1.11
CA ALA A 125 -3.22 9.90 2.48
C ALA A 125 -1.96 9.32 3.15
N LEU A 126 -1.69 8.02 2.97
CA LEU A 126 -0.46 7.39 3.48
C LEU A 126 0.80 7.98 2.83
N ALA A 127 0.78 8.19 1.52
CA ALA A 127 1.89 8.82 0.81
C ALA A 127 2.10 10.28 1.24
N MET A 128 1.03 11.01 1.53
CA MET A 128 1.10 12.38 2.03
C MET A 128 1.65 12.46 3.46
N ILE A 129 1.34 11.50 4.33
CA ILE A 129 1.94 11.43 5.69
C ILE A 129 3.46 11.30 5.57
N VAL A 130 3.95 10.43 4.69
CA VAL A 130 5.39 10.28 4.42
C VAL A 130 5.96 11.60 3.91
N MET A 131 5.36 12.18 2.89
CA MET A 131 5.87 13.39 2.24
C MET A 131 5.89 14.59 3.20
N LEU A 132 4.83 14.77 4.00
CA LEU A 132 4.77 15.82 5.01
C LEU A 132 5.84 15.62 6.09
N THR A 133 6.13 14.36 6.45
CA THR A 133 7.22 14.06 7.40
C THR A 133 8.59 14.41 6.80
N VAL A 134 8.83 14.06 5.54
CA VAL A 134 10.07 14.37 4.81
C VAL A 134 10.26 15.88 4.72
N ILE A 135 9.24 16.63 4.29
CA ILE A 135 9.30 18.09 4.19
C ILE A 135 9.47 18.73 5.57
N GLY A 136 8.64 18.34 6.53
CA GLY A 136 8.66 18.90 7.89
C GLY A 136 10.01 18.70 8.56
N TYR A 137 10.56 17.49 8.50
CA TYR A 137 11.88 17.22 9.08
C TYR A 137 13.00 17.89 8.29
N GLY A 138 12.94 17.86 6.96
CA GLY A 138 13.92 18.51 6.08
C GLY A 138 14.04 20.01 6.39
N ILE A 139 12.91 20.70 6.52
CA ILE A 139 12.88 22.11 6.89
C ILE A 139 13.36 22.34 8.32
N TRP A 140 12.91 21.49 9.27
CA TRP A 140 13.28 21.65 10.68
C TRP A 140 14.78 21.46 10.93
N LYS A 141 15.39 20.45 10.28
CA LYS A 141 16.82 20.12 10.46
C LYS A 141 17.74 21.05 9.66
N ASN A 142 17.41 21.28 8.40
CA ASN A 142 18.31 21.91 7.43
C ASN A 142 17.90 23.37 7.10
N GLY A 143 16.74 23.83 7.59
CA GLY A 143 16.24 25.17 7.27
C GLY A 143 16.18 25.42 5.76
N LEU A 144 16.71 26.58 5.33
CA LEU A 144 16.78 26.95 3.90
C LEU A 144 17.74 26.06 3.09
N SER A 145 18.66 25.35 3.75
CA SER A 145 19.55 24.41 3.05
C SER A 145 18.79 23.19 2.50
N PHE A 146 17.57 22.91 2.96
CA PHE A 146 16.71 21.89 2.37
C PHE A 146 16.37 22.16 0.90
N LEU A 147 16.34 23.44 0.50
CA LEU A 147 16.14 23.83 -0.91
C LEU A 147 17.28 23.39 -1.84
N LYS A 148 18.44 22.99 -1.29
CA LYS A 148 19.52 22.39 -2.07
C LYS A 148 19.13 21.03 -2.69
N VAL A 149 18.09 20.36 -2.19
CA VAL A 149 17.50 19.18 -2.84
C VAL A 149 17.05 19.52 -4.26
N PHE A 150 16.55 20.75 -4.48
CA PHE A 150 16.14 21.22 -5.81
C PHE A 150 17.29 21.83 -6.62
N TRP A 151 18.46 22.01 -6.01
CA TRP A 151 19.60 22.66 -6.63
C TRP A 151 20.88 21.83 -6.44
N PRO A 152 21.00 20.71 -7.17
CA PRO A 152 22.13 19.80 -7.00
C PRO A 152 23.47 20.49 -7.32
N SER A 153 24.47 20.27 -6.47
CA SER A 153 25.83 20.81 -6.63
C SER A 153 26.60 19.99 -7.65
N GLY A 154 27.44 20.68 -8.46
CA GLY A 154 28.32 20.02 -9.43
C GLY A 154 27.83 20.02 -10.89
N ILE A 155 26.70 20.66 -11.17
CA ILE A 155 26.15 20.77 -12.53
C ILE A 155 26.57 22.11 -13.18
N PRO A 156 26.97 22.10 -14.48
CA PRO A 156 27.28 23.35 -15.21
C PRO A 156 26.12 24.34 -15.17
N GLY A 157 26.42 25.64 -14.94
CA GLY A 157 25.40 26.66 -14.68
C GLY A 157 24.32 26.83 -15.75
N TYR A 158 24.63 26.48 -17.01
CA TYR A 158 23.66 26.61 -18.13
C TYR A 158 22.60 25.50 -18.12
N ILE A 159 22.87 24.36 -17.47
CA ILE A 159 21.91 23.22 -17.39
C ILE A 159 21.15 23.20 -16.04
N ILE A 160 21.65 23.88 -15.02
CA ILE A 160 21.14 23.83 -13.67
C ILE A 160 19.65 24.20 -13.57
N TRP A 161 19.17 25.15 -14.35
CA TRP A 161 17.78 25.55 -14.42
C TRP A 161 16.87 24.42 -14.90
N PHE A 162 17.29 23.69 -15.91
CA PHE A 162 16.55 22.56 -16.44
C PHE A 162 16.48 21.41 -15.43
N VAL A 163 17.61 21.11 -14.79
CA VAL A 163 17.67 20.07 -13.77
C VAL A 163 16.85 20.45 -12.54
N ALA A 164 16.89 21.70 -12.10
CA ALA A 164 16.07 22.16 -10.98
C ALA A 164 14.56 21.99 -11.25
N ILE A 165 14.09 22.29 -12.46
CA ILE A 165 12.68 22.08 -12.84
C ILE A 165 12.35 20.58 -12.79
N LEU A 166 13.22 19.72 -13.32
CA LEU A 166 13.02 18.27 -13.28
C LEU A 166 12.99 17.75 -11.84
N GLU A 167 13.86 18.26 -10.95
CA GLU A 167 13.89 17.85 -9.54
C GLU A 167 12.62 18.26 -8.81
N VAL A 168 12.09 19.46 -9.06
CA VAL A 168 10.79 19.91 -8.53
C VAL A 168 9.67 18.98 -9.00
N ILE A 169 9.60 18.68 -10.29
CA ILE A 169 8.59 17.78 -10.85
C ILE A 169 8.73 16.38 -10.24
N SER A 170 9.95 15.86 -10.15
CA SER A 170 10.27 14.58 -9.52
C SER A 170 9.78 14.55 -8.08
N PHE A 171 10.10 15.56 -7.30
CA PHE A 171 9.72 15.66 -5.90
C PHE A 171 8.19 15.62 -5.69
N PHE A 172 7.42 16.37 -6.47
CA PHE A 172 5.96 16.34 -6.41
C PHE A 172 5.34 15.04 -6.98
N SER A 173 6.02 14.40 -7.92
CA SER A 173 5.56 13.12 -8.48
C SER A 173 5.74 11.94 -7.51
N ARG A 174 6.65 12.03 -6.53
CA ARG A 174 6.94 10.97 -5.55
C ARG A 174 5.69 10.47 -4.80
N PRO A 175 4.89 11.33 -4.12
CA PRO A 175 3.70 10.87 -3.41
C PRO A 175 2.62 10.32 -4.36
N ILE A 176 2.50 10.90 -5.55
CA ILE A 176 1.55 10.45 -6.57
C ILE A 176 1.94 9.04 -7.04
N SER A 177 3.20 8.85 -7.44
CA SER A 177 3.69 7.55 -7.91
C SER A 177 3.58 6.47 -6.83
N LEU A 178 3.91 6.81 -5.57
CA LEU A 178 3.83 5.89 -4.43
C LEU A 178 2.38 5.45 -4.17
N SER A 179 1.46 6.41 -4.16
CA SER A 179 0.03 6.19 -3.97
C SER A 179 -0.60 5.37 -5.10
N VAL A 180 -0.38 5.80 -6.35
CA VAL A 180 -0.94 5.14 -7.53
C VAL A 180 -0.44 3.70 -7.65
N ARG A 181 0.83 3.45 -7.35
CA ARG A 181 1.41 2.10 -7.39
C ARG A 181 0.72 1.15 -6.41
N LEU A 182 0.52 1.59 -5.16
CA LEU A 182 -0.16 0.79 -4.15
C LEU A 182 -1.63 0.55 -4.54
N TRP A 183 -2.33 1.60 -4.94
CA TRP A 183 -3.72 1.52 -5.38
C TRP A 183 -3.88 0.61 -6.60
N ALA A 184 -3.10 0.85 -7.66
CA ALA A 184 -3.26 0.13 -8.93
C ALA A 184 -2.99 -1.37 -8.78
N ASN A 185 -1.97 -1.77 -8.03
CA ASN A 185 -1.66 -3.18 -7.80
C ASN A 185 -2.81 -3.91 -7.12
N MET A 186 -3.39 -3.33 -6.06
CA MET A 186 -4.49 -3.96 -5.32
C MET A 186 -5.79 -3.94 -6.12
N PHE A 187 -6.10 -2.81 -6.78
CA PHE A 187 -7.31 -2.68 -7.59
C PHE A 187 -7.30 -3.61 -8.80
N ALA A 188 -6.20 -3.60 -9.56
CA ALA A 188 -6.06 -4.44 -10.75
C ALA A 188 -6.02 -5.93 -10.42
N GLY A 189 -5.30 -6.33 -9.35
CA GLY A 189 -5.23 -7.72 -8.92
C GLY A 189 -6.61 -8.30 -8.61
N HIS A 190 -7.39 -7.61 -7.77
CA HIS A 190 -8.75 -8.05 -7.44
C HIS A 190 -9.70 -8.10 -8.64
N ILE A 191 -9.64 -7.12 -9.55
CA ILE A 191 -10.46 -7.14 -10.77
C ILE A 191 -10.07 -8.35 -11.63
N LEU A 192 -8.77 -8.60 -11.80
CA LEU A 192 -8.28 -9.70 -12.63
C LEU A 192 -8.74 -11.07 -12.09
N LEU A 193 -8.59 -11.30 -10.78
CA LEU A 193 -9.08 -12.53 -10.13
C LEU A 193 -10.57 -12.74 -10.34
N LYS A 194 -11.38 -11.70 -10.15
CA LYS A 194 -12.84 -11.80 -10.35
C LYS A 194 -13.21 -12.02 -11.80
N LEU A 195 -12.51 -11.39 -12.73
CA LEU A 195 -12.75 -11.55 -14.15
C LEU A 195 -12.54 -13.00 -14.58
N PHE A 196 -11.40 -13.60 -14.22
CA PHE A 196 -11.12 -14.99 -14.57
C PHE A 196 -12.03 -15.98 -13.83
N ALA A 197 -12.33 -15.74 -12.57
CA ALA A 197 -13.30 -16.55 -11.82
C ALA A 197 -14.71 -16.46 -12.46
N GLY A 198 -15.12 -15.26 -12.88
CA GLY A 198 -16.37 -15.03 -13.59
C GLY A 198 -16.44 -15.76 -14.92
N PHE A 199 -15.36 -15.73 -15.71
CA PHE A 199 -15.28 -16.50 -16.96
C PHE A 199 -15.36 -18.02 -16.70
N ALA A 200 -14.63 -18.54 -15.71
CA ALA A 200 -14.68 -19.95 -15.35
C ALA A 200 -16.11 -20.39 -15.00
N ILE A 201 -16.82 -19.61 -14.17
CA ILE A 201 -18.21 -19.91 -13.79
C ILE A 201 -19.15 -19.83 -15.00
N SER A 202 -19.02 -18.80 -15.83
CA SER A 202 -19.88 -18.60 -17.01
C SER A 202 -19.72 -19.73 -18.02
N MET A 203 -18.49 -20.12 -18.33
CA MET A 203 -18.19 -21.22 -19.26
C MET A 203 -18.68 -22.54 -18.71
N PHE A 204 -18.50 -22.79 -17.40
CA PHE A 204 -19.02 -23.99 -16.77
C PHE A 204 -20.55 -24.07 -16.80
N ALA A 205 -21.24 -22.95 -16.54
CA ALA A 205 -22.69 -22.85 -16.58
C ALA A 205 -23.28 -23.00 -17.99
N ALA A 206 -22.54 -22.63 -19.04
CA ALA A 206 -22.97 -22.82 -20.43
C ALA A 206 -23.08 -24.28 -20.87
N GLY A 207 -22.42 -25.19 -20.17
CA GLY A 207 -22.48 -26.62 -20.42
C GLY A 207 -21.80 -27.08 -21.74
N GLY A 208 -21.94 -28.37 -22.04
CA GLY A 208 -21.41 -28.96 -23.27
C GLY A 208 -19.89 -28.85 -23.40
N LEU A 209 -19.41 -28.67 -24.62
CA LEU A 209 -17.96 -28.58 -24.90
C LEU A 209 -17.32 -27.33 -24.29
N ILE A 210 -18.08 -26.25 -24.11
CA ILE A 210 -17.62 -24.96 -23.54
C ILE A 210 -17.26 -25.15 -22.07
N ALA A 211 -17.97 -26.03 -21.34
CA ALA A 211 -17.67 -26.29 -19.95
C ALA A 211 -16.25 -26.85 -19.73
N PHE A 212 -15.72 -27.63 -20.66
CA PHE A 212 -14.32 -28.09 -20.59
C PHE A 212 -13.33 -26.93 -20.73
N GLY A 213 -13.68 -25.89 -21.50
CA GLY A 213 -12.86 -24.68 -21.63
C GLY A 213 -12.75 -23.87 -20.34
N SER A 214 -13.66 -24.05 -19.34
CA SER A 214 -13.61 -23.38 -18.06
C SER A 214 -12.37 -23.72 -17.22
N VAL A 215 -11.71 -24.84 -17.51
CA VAL A 215 -10.47 -25.27 -16.85
C VAL A 215 -9.36 -24.22 -17.02
N ILE A 216 -9.30 -23.55 -18.18
CA ILE A 216 -8.25 -22.55 -18.47
C ILE A 216 -8.38 -21.34 -17.53
N PRO A 217 -9.51 -20.58 -17.50
CA PRO A 217 -9.63 -19.44 -16.58
C PRO A 217 -9.63 -19.85 -15.11
N PHE A 218 -10.09 -21.05 -14.77
CA PHE A 218 -9.99 -21.57 -13.40
C PHE A 218 -8.53 -21.77 -12.96
N THR A 219 -7.72 -22.43 -13.81
CA THR A 219 -6.28 -22.62 -13.53
C THR A 219 -5.54 -21.28 -13.45
N LEU A 220 -5.88 -20.32 -14.31
CA LEU A 220 -5.32 -18.98 -14.24
C LEU A 220 -5.68 -18.28 -12.91
N THR A 221 -6.91 -18.40 -12.44
CA THR A 221 -7.32 -17.85 -11.13
C THR A 221 -6.49 -18.46 -10.00
N LEU A 222 -6.29 -19.78 -10.00
CA LEU A 222 -5.45 -20.45 -9.00
C LEU A 222 -3.98 -20.04 -9.07
N ALA A 223 -3.44 -19.78 -10.27
CA ALA A 223 -2.07 -19.32 -10.44
C ALA A 223 -1.88 -17.85 -10.04
N LEU A 224 -2.90 -17.02 -10.23
CA LEU A 224 -2.87 -15.60 -9.88
C LEU A 224 -2.99 -15.36 -8.37
N MET A 225 -3.68 -16.23 -7.61
CA MET A 225 -3.78 -16.07 -6.15
C MET A 225 -2.42 -15.95 -5.43
N PRO A 226 -1.48 -16.91 -5.58
CA PRO A 226 -0.17 -16.79 -4.94
C PRO A 226 0.61 -15.57 -5.43
N LEU A 227 0.46 -15.22 -6.71
CA LEU A 227 1.08 -14.02 -7.27
C LEU A 227 0.57 -12.76 -6.59
N GLU A 228 -0.74 -12.66 -6.34
CA GLU A 228 -1.34 -11.50 -5.67
C GLU A 228 -0.87 -11.39 -4.20
N PHE A 229 -0.72 -12.52 -3.48
CA PHE A 229 -0.11 -12.54 -2.16
C PHE A 229 1.33 -12.03 -2.18
N LEU A 230 2.12 -12.48 -3.14
CA LEU A 230 3.49 -12.02 -3.31
C LEU A 230 3.53 -10.51 -3.59
N VAL A 231 2.68 -10.04 -4.51
CA VAL A 231 2.59 -8.61 -4.84
C VAL A 231 2.13 -7.79 -3.63
N ALA A 232 1.18 -8.27 -2.83
CA ALA A 232 0.72 -7.61 -1.61
C ALA A 232 1.87 -7.37 -0.61
N PHE A 233 2.74 -8.37 -0.43
CA PHE A 233 3.93 -8.26 0.41
C PHE A 233 4.98 -7.32 -0.20
N VAL A 234 5.33 -7.53 -1.47
CA VAL A 234 6.32 -6.71 -2.18
C VAL A 234 5.90 -5.24 -2.21
N GLN A 235 4.61 -4.95 -2.32
CA GLN A 235 4.12 -3.58 -2.34
C GLN A 235 4.30 -2.88 -0.99
N ALA A 236 4.07 -3.57 0.14
CA ALA A 236 4.36 -3.04 1.46
C ALA A 236 5.87 -2.76 1.64
N TYR A 237 6.71 -3.69 1.16
CA TYR A 237 8.17 -3.53 1.15
C TYR A 237 8.61 -2.33 0.32
N VAL A 238 8.14 -2.22 -0.93
CA VAL A 238 8.53 -1.11 -1.83
C VAL A 238 8.07 0.23 -1.27
N PHE A 239 6.89 0.29 -0.64
CA PHE A 239 6.43 1.51 0.00
C PHE A 239 7.35 1.93 1.15
N ALA A 240 7.75 1.00 2.02
CA ALA A 240 8.69 1.26 3.10
C ALA A 240 10.08 1.64 2.58
N LEU A 241 10.59 0.95 1.55
CA LEU A 241 11.88 1.24 0.94
C LEU A 241 11.93 2.66 0.36
N LEU A 242 10.91 3.04 -0.42
CA LEU A 242 10.84 4.40 -0.98
C LEU A 242 10.67 5.45 0.10
N THR A 243 9.95 5.15 1.19
CA THR A 243 9.89 6.02 2.37
C THR A 243 11.28 6.24 2.97
N CYS A 244 12.10 5.17 3.10
CA CYS A 244 13.48 5.29 3.59
C CYS A 244 14.34 6.15 2.65
N VAL A 245 14.20 5.99 1.33
CA VAL A 245 14.94 6.79 0.34
C VAL A 245 14.56 8.27 0.45
N TYR A 246 13.25 8.59 0.56
CA TYR A 246 12.80 9.99 0.70
C TYR A 246 13.23 10.62 2.04
N LEU A 247 13.28 9.83 3.10
CA LEU A 247 13.82 10.28 4.38
C LEU A 247 15.33 10.52 4.31
N SER A 248 16.07 9.74 3.49
CA SER A 248 17.50 9.96 3.25
C SER A 248 17.75 11.34 2.65
N ASP A 249 16.94 11.77 1.69
CA ASP A 249 17.03 13.09 1.08
C ASP A 249 16.78 14.23 2.10
N ALA A 250 15.93 13.98 3.10
CA ALA A 250 15.67 14.93 4.18
C ALA A 250 16.79 14.99 5.21
N VAL A 251 17.46 13.86 5.46
CA VAL A 251 18.57 13.75 6.43
C VAL A 251 19.87 14.30 5.84
N HIS A 252 20.14 14.01 4.57
CA HIS A 252 21.35 14.38 3.85
C HIS A 252 21.05 15.10 2.53
N PRO A 253 20.54 16.35 2.56
CA PRO A 253 20.18 17.09 1.36
C PRO A 253 21.41 17.38 0.50
N GLY A 254 21.35 17.01 -0.80
CA GLY A 254 22.38 17.35 -1.79
C GLY A 254 23.53 16.34 -1.95
N HIS A 255 23.44 15.14 -1.41
CA HIS A 255 24.33 14.02 -1.71
C HIS A 255 23.67 13.09 -2.76
N HIS A 256 23.70 13.50 -4.01
CA HIS A 256 23.42 12.64 -5.17
C HIS A 256 24.66 12.60 -6.07
#